data_51a97074f62dcaff107ecc6378688500
#
_entry.id   51a97074f62dcaff107ecc6378688500
#
_cell.length_a   1.000
_cell.length_b   1.000
_cell.length_c   1.000
_cell.angle_alpha   90.00
_cell.angle_beta   90.00
_cell.angle_gamma   90.00
#
_symmetry.space_group_name_H-M   'P 1'
#
loop_
_entity.id
_entity.type
_entity.pdbx_description
1 polymer ?
#
loop_
_entity_poly.entity_id
_entity_poly.type
_entity_poly.pdbx_seq_one_letter_code
_entity_poly.pdbx_strand_id
1 'polypeptide(L)'
;MKEYSSGYYKVPSVGAGTANTEFESITGMSMHYFGPGEYPYKSILRETTCESAPYVLKNLGYTTHAVHNNEANFYGRRSIFPNLGFDTFTSEEYMARENEKNPNGWVKDEVLTDEILKCLDSTEGPDYVYTISVQGHGAYPDEQILEDPEITVSGAPTEEENNKWEYYVNEIHEMDNFVKELTDKLADYPEDVVLVMYGDHLPTMGLTVEDLKNKYLFQTEYVMWDNFGLKKKNENLAAYQMAAEVMDRVGIHEGTVFRYHQARRNTRNYQVDLETLQYDLLYGKRYSYGESGESPYLRTRMRMGIYDVTLDSIQCISEADHTYYIKGCLLY
;
A
#
# COMPACT_ATOMS: atom_id res chain seq x y z
N MET A 1 -8.90 -17.06 -9.08
CA MET A 1 -9.60 -15.77 -8.85
C MET A 1 -11.14 -15.87 -8.83
N LYS A 2 -11.79 -16.73 -9.65
CA LYS A 2 -13.28 -16.82 -9.60
C LYS A 2 -13.86 -17.37 -8.29
N GLU A 3 -13.05 -17.97 -7.45
CA GLU A 3 -13.45 -18.54 -6.16
C GLU A 3 -13.40 -17.55 -5.01
N TYR A 4 -12.67 -16.45 -5.17
CA TYR A 4 -12.43 -15.43 -4.15
C TYR A 4 -13.39 -14.25 -4.27
N SER A 5 -13.48 -13.46 -3.21
CA SER A 5 -14.28 -12.25 -3.19
C SER A 5 -13.64 -11.17 -4.05
N SER A 6 -14.42 -10.45 -4.80
CA SER A 6 -13.93 -9.35 -5.65
C SER A 6 -15.02 -8.30 -5.89
N GLY A 7 -14.63 -7.16 -6.38
CA GLY A 7 -15.53 -6.09 -6.75
C GLY A 7 -14.82 -4.89 -7.33
N TYR A 8 -15.59 -3.91 -7.73
CA TYR A 8 -15.06 -2.60 -8.10
C TYR A 8 -14.56 -1.87 -6.86
N TYR A 9 -13.44 -1.19 -7.04
CA TYR A 9 -12.77 -0.43 -5.99
C TYR A 9 -12.73 1.05 -6.36
N LYS A 10 -13.48 1.86 -5.60
CA LYS A 10 -13.49 3.31 -5.79
C LYS A 10 -12.27 3.91 -5.11
N VAL A 11 -11.43 4.57 -5.90
CA VAL A 11 -10.17 5.17 -5.47
C VAL A 11 -10.20 6.69 -5.58
N PRO A 12 -9.44 7.44 -4.76
CA PRO A 12 -9.44 8.90 -4.78
C PRO A 12 -8.50 9.50 -5.84
N SER A 13 -7.76 8.67 -6.57
CA SER A 13 -6.68 9.11 -7.46
C SER A 13 -6.80 8.53 -8.86
N VAL A 14 -6.23 9.23 -9.86
CA VAL A 14 -6.17 8.82 -11.27
C VAL A 14 -4.79 9.16 -11.82
N GLY A 15 -4.14 8.18 -12.47
CA GLY A 15 -2.85 8.37 -13.13
C GLY A 15 -1.65 8.56 -12.21
N ALA A 16 -1.87 9.00 -10.99
CA ALA A 16 -0.87 9.16 -9.92
C ALA A 16 -1.59 9.45 -8.60
N GLY A 17 -0.84 9.43 -7.48
CA GLY A 17 -1.40 9.78 -6.17
C GLY A 17 -1.66 8.58 -5.27
N THR A 18 -0.84 7.55 -5.37
CA THR A 18 -0.86 6.33 -4.53
C THR A 18 -1.04 6.64 -3.05
N ALA A 19 -0.34 7.67 -2.52
CA ALA A 19 -0.45 8.08 -1.12
C ALA A 19 -1.88 8.46 -0.67
N ASN A 20 -2.74 8.92 -1.57
CA ASN A 20 -4.13 9.21 -1.25
C ASN A 20 -4.96 7.94 -1.09
N THR A 21 -4.72 6.94 -1.94
CA THR A 21 -5.36 5.63 -1.82
C THR A 21 -4.83 4.87 -0.62
N GLU A 22 -3.53 4.98 -0.32
CA GLU A 22 -2.95 4.46 0.93
C GLU A 22 -3.62 5.07 2.15
N PHE A 23 -3.77 6.40 2.18
CA PHE A 23 -4.46 7.09 3.27
C PHE A 23 -5.86 6.52 3.49
N GLU A 24 -6.68 6.43 2.45
CA GLU A 24 -8.04 5.88 2.56
C GLU A 24 -8.03 4.42 3.04
N SER A 25 -7.19 3.57 2.44
CA SER A 25 -7.14 2.14 2.73
C SER A 25 -6.64 1.84 4.14
N ILE A 26 -5.69 2.62 4.63
CA ILE A 26 -5.06 2.40 5.94
C ILE A 26 -5.89 3.00 7.08
N THR A 27 -6.51 4.17 6.86
CA THR A 27 -7.18 4.91 7.95
C THR A 27 -8.71 4.74 7.99
N GLY A 28 -9.30 4.31 6.88
CA GLY A 28 -10.75 4.32 6.72
C GLY A 28 -11.35 5.73 6.54
N MET A 29 -10.53 6.77 6.44
CA MET A 29 -10.96 8.15 6.23
C MET A 29 -10.95 8.49 4.74
N SER A 30 -11.82 9.39 4.28
CA SER A 30 -11.96 9.70 2.87
C SER A 30 -11.24 10.98 2.45
N MET A 31 -10.57 10.92 1.30
CA MET A 31 -9.98 12.08 0.62
C MET A 31 -11.03 13.12 0.20
N HIS A 32 -12.31 12.72 0.08
CA HIS A 32 -13.40 13.61 -0.31
C HIS A 32 -13.57 14.82 0.61
N TYR A 33 -13.16 14.70 1.87
CA TYR A 33 -13.33 15.74 2.89
C TYR A 33 -12.08 16.61 3.09
N PHE A 34 -11.09 16.48 2.24
CA PHE A 34 -9.94 17.37 2.18
C PHE A 34 -10.10 18.44 1.10
N GLY A 35 -9.40 19.55 1.24
CA GLY A 35 -9.38 20.60 0.24
C GLY A 35 -8.74 20.16 -1.08
N PRO A 36 -9.10 20.83 -2.20
CA PRO A 36 -8.48 20.52 -3.49
C PRO A 36 -6.95 20.61 -3.44
N GLY A 37 -6.27 19.54 -3.84
CA GLY A 37 -4.81 19.46 -3.85
C GLY A 37 -4.17 19.25 -2.47
N GLU A 38 -4.96 19.03 -1.42
CA GLU A 38 -4.45 18.66 -0.11
C GLU A 38 -4.08 17.16 -0.10
N TYR A 39 -2.86 16.88 0.37
CA TYR A 39 -2.34 15.53 0.54
C TYR A 39 -2.09 15.29 2.03
N PRO A 40 -2.82 14.37 2.69
CA PRO A 40 -2.61 14.10 4.12
C PRO A 40 -1.16 13.77 4.49
N TYR A 41 -0.43 13.08 3.61
CA TYR A 41 0.98 12.77 3.79
C TYR A 41 1.91 14.00 3.74
N LYS A 42 1.45 15.11 3.17
CA LYS A 42 2.21 16.38 3.09
C LYS A 42 1.72 17.42 4.08
N SER A 43 0.56 17.18 4.72
CA SER A 43 -0.09 18.09 5.66
C SER A 43 -0.26 17.42 7.03
N ILE A 44 -1.47 17.07 7.39
CA ILE A 44 -1.86 16.68 8.76
C ILE A 44 -1.07 15.51 9.33
N LEU A 45 -0.76 14.49 8.53
CA LEU A 45 -0.03 13.30 9.01
C LEU A 45 1.46 13.53 9.26
N ARG A 46 2.01 14.67 8.87
CA ARG A 46 3.38 15.04 9.26
C ARG A 46 3.48 15.45 10.72
N GLU A 47 2.38 15.92 11.28
CA GLU A 47 2.34 16.55 12.60
C GLU A 47 1.55 15.75 13.63
N THR A 48 0.60 14.92 13.19
CA THR A 48 -0.26 14.18 14.09
C THR A 48 -0.44 12.72 13.70
N THR A 49 -0.77 11.91 14.67
CA THR A 49 -1.25 10.54 14.48
C THR A 49 -2.76 10.54 14.29
N CYS A 50 -3.27 9.50 13.64
CA CYS A 50 -4.70 9.24 13.57
C CYS A 50 -4.99 7.74 13.66
N GLU A 51 -6.25 7.38 13.88
CA GLU A 51 -6.67 5.97 13.82
C GLU A 51 -6.32 5.38 12.45
N SER A 52 -5.83 4.16 12.48
CA SER A 52 -5.42 3.40 11.31
C SER A 52 -5.53 1.90 11.57
N ALA A 53 -5.56 1.08 10.51
CA ALA A 53 -5.54 -0.37 10.64
C ALA A 53 -4.33 -0.87 11.45
N PRO A 54 -3.08 -0.40 11.21
CA PRO A 54 -1.95 -0.76 12.07
C PRO A 54 -2.19 -0.51 13.56
N TYR A 55 -2.65 0.67 13.96
CA TYR A 55 -2.89 0.94 15.38
C TYR A 55 -3.96 0.04 15.99
N VAL A 56 -5.06 -0.17 15.29
CA VAL A 56 -6.15 -1.02 15.79
C VAL A 56 -5.69 -2.46 15.95
N LEU A 57 -4.98 -2.98 14.96
CA LEU A 57 -4.48 -4.37 14.98
C LEU A 57 -3.38 -4.56 16.03
N LYS A 58 -2.50 -3.59 16.24
CA LYS A 58 -1.51 -3.63 17.34
C LYS A 58 -2.15 -3.76 18.71
N ASN A 59 -3.27 -3.09 18.95
CA ASN A 59 -4.00 -3.25 20.20
C ASN A 59 -4.58 -4.68 20.41
N LEU A 60 -4.64 -5.45 19.33
CA LEU A 60 -5.03 -6.87 19.32
C LEU A 60 -3.83 -7.83 19.31
N GLY A 61 -2.61 -7.31 19.42
CA GLY A 61 -1.38 -8.11 19.47
C GLY A 61 -0.71 -8.38 18.13
N TYR A 62 -1.15 -7.73 17.04
CA TYR A 62 -0.48 -7.83 15.75
C TYR A 62 0.81 -7.03 15.72
N THR A 63 1.82 -7.53 15.03
CA THR A 63 2.94 -6.72 14.55
C THR A 63 2.62 -6.12 13.18
N THR A 64 3.06 -4.90 12.91
CA THR A 64 2.61 -4.17 11.73
C THR A 64 3.80 -3.76 10.85
N HIS A 65 3.77 -4.22 9.60
CA HIS A 65 4.83 -4.09 8.63
C HIS A 65 4.38 -3.31 7.41
N ALA A 66 5.22 -2.41 6.93
CA ALA A 66 5.08 -1.82 5.61
C ALA A 66 6.23 -2.31 4.71
N VAL A 67 5.93 -2.59 3.44
CA VAL A 67 6.90 -3.04 2.44
C VAL A 67 6.71 -2.23 1.17
N HIS A 68 7.80 -1.75 0.56
CA HIS A 68 7.75 -1.01 -0.71
C HIS A 68 9.05 -1.19 -1.48
N ASN A 69 8.98 -1.70 -2.69
CA ASN A 69 10.14 -1.87 -3.58
C ASN A 69 10.57 -0.56 -4.27
N ASN A 70 10.51 0.55 -3.52
CA ASN A 70 11.01 1.86 -3.91
C ASN A 70 11.58 2.58 -2.67
N GLU A 71 12.15 3.77 -2.88
CA GLU A 71 12.80 4.56 -1.84
C GLU A 71 11.87 4.92 -0.68
N ALA A 72 12.38 4.81 0.56
CA ALA A 72 11.64 5.12 1.78
C ALA A 72 11.06 6.54 1.84
N ASN A 73 11.74 7.48 1.18
CA ASN A 73 11.33 8.89 1.20
C ASN A 73 10.29 9.23 0.13
N PHE A 74 9.97 8.31 -0.80
CA PHE A 74 8.94 8.55 -1.78
C PHE A 74 7.58 8.81 -1.09
N TYR A 75 6.91 9.92 -1.40
CA TYR A 75 5.78 10.49 -0.63
C TYR A 75 6.06 10.80 0.86
N GLY A 76 7.31 10.70 1.32
CA GLY A 76 7.67 10.93 2.73
C GLY A 76 7.28 9.78 3.67
N ARG A 77 7.05 8.57 3.16
CA ARG A 77 6.56 7.40 3.92
C ARG A 77 7.37 7.11 5.16
N ARG A 78 8.71 7.22 5.10
CA ARG A 78 9.59 7.08 6.27
C ARG A 78 9.17 7.93 7.47
N SER A 79 8.61 9.13 7.22
CA SER A 79 8.17 10.06 8.26
C SER A 79 6.71 9.87 8.64
N ILE A 80 5.88 9.37 7.73
CA ILE A 80 4.42 9.25 7.87
C ILE A 80 4.02 7.92 8.50
N PHE A 81 4.62 6.81 8.09
CA PHE A 81 4.25 5.48 8.57
C PHE A 81 4.35 5.30 10.09
N PRO A 82 5.32 5.94 10.80
CA PRO A 82 5.30 5.96 12.26
C PRO A 82 4.05 6.62 12.86
N ASN A 83 3.46 7.60 12.17
CA ASN A 83 2.23 8.28 12.58
C ASN A 83 0.97 7.48 12.21
N LEU A 84 1.09 6.49 11.35
CA LEU A 84 0.06 5.51 11.01
C LEU A 84 0.19 4.20 11.79
N GLY A 85 1.18 4.06 12.66
CA GLY A 85 1.28 2.94 13.60
C GLY A 85 2.13 1.77 13.13
N PHE A 86 2.83 1.83 12.01
CA PHE A 86 3.70 0.75 11.56
C PHE A 86 4.90 0.54 12.51
N ASP A 87 5.22 -0.73 12.79
CA ASP A 87 6.37 -1.14 13.61
C ASP A 87 7.64 -1.26 12.77
N THR A 88 7.52 -1.71 11.53
CA THR A 88 8.64 -1.78 10.58
C THR A 88 8.27 -1.20 9.21
N PHE A 89 9.29 -0.74 8.49
CA PHE A 89 9.17 -0.37 7.10
C PHE A 89 10.38 -0.87 6.31
N THR A 90 10.16 -1.82 5.40
CA THR A 90 11.15 -2.34 4.47
C THR A 90 10.97 -1.65 3.11
N SER A 91 11.86 -0.74 2.79
CA SER A 91 11.94 -0.06 1.49
C SER A 91 13.07 -0.66 0.64
N GLU A 92 13.20 -0.26 -0.63
CA GLU A 92 14.22 -0.76 -1.56
C GLU A 92 15.62 -0.81 -0.90
N GLU A 93 15.99 0.21 -0.11
CA GLU A 93 17.29 0.33 0.53
C GLU A 93 17.57 -0.75 1.61
N TYR A 94 16.52 -1.45 2.06
CA TYR A 94 16.57 -2.49 3.07
C TYR A 94 16.24 -3.89 2.54
N MET A 95 16.05 -4.02 1.22
CA MET A 95 15.87 -5.30 0.53
C MET A 95 17.22 -5.92 0.13
N ALA A 96 17.19 -7.09 -0.50
CA ALA A 96 18.39 -7.78 -0.97
C ALA A 96 19.22 -6.91 -1.94
N ARG A 97 20.50 -7.18 -2.04
CA ARG A 97 21.56 -6.28 -2.52
C ARG A 97 21.45 -5.74 -3.94
N GLU A 98 20.90 -6.49 -4.85
CA GLU A 98 20.81 -6.15 -6.26
C GLU A 98 19.44 -6.60 -6.75
N ASN A 99 18.44 -5.77 -6.48
CA ASN A 99 17.11 -6.03 -7.01
C ASN A 99 17.10 -5.80 -8.52
N GLU A 100 16.53 -6.73 -9.25
CA GLU A 100 16.33 -6.58 -10.67
C GLU A 100 15.40 -5.40 -10.95
N LYS A 101 15.79 -4.59 -11.94
CA LYS A 101 15.01 -3.42 -12.36
C LYS A 101 14.49 -3.62 -13.76
N ASN A 102 13.28 -3.14 -13.99
CA ASN A 102 12.72 -3.07 -15.31
C ASN A 102 13.45 -2.01 -16.18
N PRO A 103 13.22 -1.96 -17.50
CA PRO A 103 13.88 -0.98 -18.37
C PRO A 103 13.68 0.49 -17.99
N ASN A 104 12.62 0.82 -17.24
CA ASN A 104 12.38 2.16 -16.68
C ASN A 104 13.11 2.43 -15.37
N GLY A 105 13.82 1.45 -14.82
CA GLY A 105 14.58 1.57 -13.58
C GLY A 105 13.79 1.32 -12.30
N TRP A 106 12.54 0.86 -12.39
CA TRP A 106 11.78 0.42 -11.22
C TRP A 106 12.18 -1.00 -10.81
N VAL A 107 12.26 -1.24 -9.52
CA VAL A 107 12.50 -2.59 -8.98
C VAL A 107 11.33 -3.49 -9.32
N LYS A 108 11.62 -4.70 -9.82
CA LYS A 108 10.60 -5.70 -10.13
C LYS A 108 9.88 -6.18 -8.88
N ASP A 109 8.60 -6.51 -9.03
CA ASP A 109 7.73 -6.87 -7.91
C ASP A 109 7.99 -8.28 -7.35
N GLU A 110 8.73 -9.12 -8.07
CA GLU A 110 9.10 -10.47 -7.62
C GLU A 110 9.81 -10.47 -6.25
N VAL A 111 10.61 -9.43 -5.94
CA VAL A 111 11.29 -9.28 -4.65
C VAL A 111 10.30 -9.21 -3.48
N LEU A 112 9.09 -8.73 -3.71
CA LEU A 112 8.08 -8.52 -2.67
C LEU A 112 7.60 -9.83 -2.05
N THR A 113 7.61 -10.95 -2.78
CA THR A 113 7.24 -12.26 -2.23
C THR A 113 8.08 -12.61 -1.01
N ASP A 114 9.40 -12.57 -1.17
CA ASP A 114 10.32 -12.91 -0.09
C ASP A 114 10.27 -11.89 1.05
N GLU A 115 10.10 -10.61 0.75
CA GLU A 115 9.99 -9.57 1.78
C GLU A 115 8.70 -9.68 2.59
N ILE A 116 7.58 -10.08 1.97
CA ILE A 116 6.32 -10.36 2.67
C ILE A 116 6.49 -11.57 3.59
N LEU A 117 7.07 -12.67 3.11
CA LEU A 117 7.31 -13.87 3.92
C LEU A 117 8.26 -13.58 5.09
N LYS A 118 9.31 -12.78 4.88
CA LYS A 118 10.19 -12.34 5.99
C LYS A 118 9.42 -11.55 7.05
N CYS A 119 8.42 -10.73 6.67
CA CYS A 119 7.57 -10.06 7.64
C CYS A 119 6.81 -11.07 8.47
N LEU A 120 6.12 -12.01 7.82
CA LEU A 120 5.31 -13.03 8.47
C LEU A 120 6.15 -13.96 9.38
N ASP A 121 7.39 -14.27 8.99
CA ASP A 121 8.31 -15.13 9.76
C ASP A 121 9.05 -14.38 10.88
N SER A 122 8.94 -13.06 10.95
CA SER A 122 9.73 -12.24 11.88
C SER A 122 9.19 -12.20 13.30
N THR A 123 7.94 -12.62 13.53
CA THR A 123 7.29 -12.62 14.84
C THR A 123 6.59 -13.96 15.12
N GLU A 124 6.28 -14.22 16.40
CA GLU A 124 5.49 -15.39 16.82
C GLU A 124 3.98 -15.11 16.83
N GLY A 125 3.57 -13.85 16.67
CA GLY A 125 2.20 -13.40 16.74
C GLY A 125 1.60 -13.13 15.37
N PRO A 126 0.33 -12.71 15.30
CA PRO A 126 -0.28 -12.34 14.04
C PRO A 126 0.35 -11.07 13.46
N ASP A 127 0.44 -11.02 12.13
CA ASP A 127 1.05 -9.91 11.41
C ASP A 127 0.05 -9.18 10.51
N TYR A 128 0.27 -7.88 10.35
CA TYR A 128 -0.36 -7.05 9.34
C TYR A 128 0.72 -6.52 8.41
N VAL A 129 0.67 -6.91 7.16
CA VAL A 129 1.65 -6.49 6.14
C VAL A 129 0.94 -5.61 5.09
N TYR A 130 1.40 -4.38 4.92
CA TYR A 130 0.92 -3.46 3.90
C TYR A 130 2.01 -3.29 2.84
N THR A 131 1.78 -3.87 1.67
CA THR A 131 2.77 -3.89 0.58
C THR A 131 2.35 -2.95 -0.55
N ILE A 132 3.31 -2.19 -1.06
CA ILE A 132 3.15 -1.26 -2.17
C ILE A 132 4.12 -1.68 -3.27
N SER A 133 3.61 -2.04 -4.45
CA SER A 133 4.41 -2.36 -5.62
C SER A 133 4.70 -1.11 -6.46
N VAL A 134 5.79 -1.11 -7.23
CA VAL A 134 6.16 0.03 -8.08
C VAL A 134 6.39 -0.35 -9.55
N GLN A 135 6.56 -1.62 -9.87
CA GLN A 135 6.97 -2.06 -11.20
C GLN A 135 6.07 -1.52 -12.32
N GLY A 136 4.77 -1.57 -12.15
CA GLY A 136 3.78 -1.08 -13.12
C GLY A 136 3.64 0.46 -13.18
N HIS A 137 4.49 1.23 -12.46
CA HIS A 137 4.41 2.68 -12.41
C HIS A 137 4.88 3.35 -13.71
N GLY A 138 4.22 4.44 -14.13
CA GLY A 138 4.71 5.30 -15.23
C GLY A 138 6.03 6.05 -14.87
N ALA A 139 6.69 6.80 -15.78
CA ALA A 139 6.20 7.09 -17.14
C ALA A 139 6.42 5.89 -18.05
N TYR A 140 5.52 5.70 -18.98
CA TYR A 140 5.65 4.63 -20.00
C TYR A 140 6.38 5.16 -21.21
N PRO A 141 7.32 4.38 -21.83
CA PRO A 141 8.15 4.86 -22.91
C PRO A 141 7.37 5.05 -24.22
N ASP A 142 7.69 6.12 -24.93
CA ASP A 142 7.16 6.39 -26.28
C ASP A 142 7.80 5.48 -27.34
N GLU A 143 8.99 4.94 -27.06
CA GLU A 143 9.75 4.07 -27.94
C GLU A 143 9.63 2.61 -27.50
N GLN A 144 9.80 1.69 -28.44
CA GLN A 144 9.89 0.26 -28.14
C GLN A 144 11.22 -0.05 -27.44
N ILE A 145 11.15 -0.35 -26.14
CA ILE A 145 12.33 -0.65 -25.32
C ILE A 145 12.38 -2.11 -24.85
N LEU A 146 11.30 -2.87 -25.02
CA LEU A 146 11.29 -4.30 -24.72
C LEU A 146 11.90 -5.07 -25.90
N GLU A 147 12.95 -5.85 -25.64
CA GLU A 147 13.63 -6.63 -26.69
C GLU A 147 12.79 -7.81 -27.19
N ASP A 148 12.05 -8.47 -26.29
CA ASP A 148 11.23 -9.65 -26.61
C ASP A 148 9.93 -9.62 -25.75
N PRO A 149 8.96 -8.77 -26.10
CA PRO A 149 7.72 -8.66 -25.33
C PRO A 149 6.87 -9.93 -25.43
N GLU A 150 6.42 -10.47 -24.31
CA GLU A 150 5.54 -11.64 -24.30
C GLU A 150 4.15 -11.30 -24.84
N ILE A 151 3.71 -10.05 -24.66
CA ILE A 151 2.43 -9.55 -25.13
C ILE A 151 2.67 -8.39 -26.09
N THR A 152 2.19 -8.53 -27.32
CA THR A 152 2.25 -7.47 -28.32
C THR A 152 0.94 -6.69 -28.38
N VAL A 153 1.03 -5.35 -28.52
CA VAL A 153 -0.11 -4.46 -28.60
C VAL A 153 -0.16 -3.79 -29.98
N SER A 154 -1.35 -3.71 -30.56
CA SER A 154 -1.59 -3.03 -31.84
C SER A 154 -2.98 -2.38 -31.85
N GLY A 155 -3.14 -1.37 -32.68
CA GLY A 155 -4.44 -0.71 -32.91
C GLY A 155 -4.67 0.56 -32.10
N ALA A 156 -3.67 1.04 -31.34
CA ALA A 156 -3.72 2.39 -30.81
C ALA A 156 -3.58 3.44 -31.94
N PRO A 157 -4.02 4.70 -31.71
CA PRO A 157 -3.97 5.75 -32.74
C PRO A 157 -2.58 6.06 -33.28
N THR A 158 -1.54 5.90 -32.45
CA THR A 158 -0.14 6.16 -32.81
C THR A 158 0.77 4.99 -32.42
N GLU A 159 1.96 4.93 -33.01
CA GLU A 159 3.00 3.96 -32.62
C GLU A 159 3.48 4.19 -31.18
N GLU A 160 3.64 5.44 -30.78
CA GLU A 160 4.00 5.82 -29.41
C GLU A 160 2.99 5.29 -28.39
N GLU A 161 1.69 5.38 -28.69
CA GLU A 161 0.65 4.84 -27.80
C GLU A 161 0.67 3.31 -27.78
N ASN A 162 0.93 2.63 -28.93
CA ASN A 162 1.13 1.19 -28.93
C ASN A 162 2.30 0.79 -28.03
N ASN A 163 3.44 1.49 -28.12
CA ASN A 163 4.63 1.22 -27.30
C ASN A 163 4.35 1.37 -25.81
N LYS A 164 3.65 2.45 -25.41
CA LYS A 164 3.23 2.67 -24.00
C LYS A 164 2.35 1.53 -23.47
N TRP A 165 1.35 1.14 -24.27
CA TRP A 165 0.45 0.06 -23.88
C TRP A 165 1.15 -1.29 -23.86
N GLU A 166 2.02 -1.57 -24.83
CA GLU A 166 2.79 -2.81 -24.88
C GLU A 166 3.72 -2.92 -23.67
N TYR A 167 4.44 -1.84 -23.34
CA TYR A 167 5.25 -1.78 -22.13
C TYR A 167 4.40 -2.07 -20.89
N TYR A 168 3.32 -1.32 -20.69
CA TYR A 168 2.46 -1.44 -19.51
C TYR A 168 1.86 -2.85 -19.34
N VAL A 169 1.34 -3.45 -20.39
CA VAL A 169 0.72 -4.80 -20.27
C VAL A 169 1.74 -5.89 -19.97
N ASN A 170 2.99 -5.73 -20.42
CA ASN A 170 4.07 -6.67 -20.07
C ASN A 170 4.49 -6.50 -18.60
N GLU A 171 4.59 -5.27 -18.09
CA GLU A 171 4.82 -5.04 -16.66
C GLU A 171 3.69 -5.63 -15.79
N ILE A 172 2.43 -5.48 -16.19
CA ILE A 172 1.30 -6.10 -15.50
C ILE A 172 1.32 -7.63 -15.60
N HIS A 173 1.82 -8.18 -16.72
CA HIS A 173 2.00 -9.63 -16.85
C HIS A 173 3.07 -10.16 -15.88
N GLU A 174 4.19 -9.47 -15.74
CA GLU A 174 5.19 -9.82 -14.72
C GLU A 174 4.62 -9.69 -13.29
N MET A 175 3.82 -8.65 -13.02
CA MET A 175 3.11 -8.51 -11.74
C MET A 175 2.13 -9.68 -11.49
N ASP A 176 1.43 -10.18 -12.50
CA ASP A 176 0.55 -11.36 -12.37
C ASP A 176 1.36 -12.61 -11.99
N ASN A 177 2.57 -12.76 -12.54
CA ASN A 177 3.50 -13.83 -12.14
C ASN A 177 3.94 -13.71 -10.68
N PHE A 178 4.28 -12.50 -10.22
CA PHE A 178 4.54 -12.22 -8.80
C PHE A 178 3.34 -12.60 -7.92
N VAL A 179 2.13 -12.16 -8.28
CA VAL A 179 0.91 -12.48 -7.54
C VAL A 179 0.67 -13.99 -7.48
N LYS A 180 0.94 -14.70 -8.58
CA LYS A 180 0.84 -16.16 -8.60
C LYS A 180 1.84 -16.80 -7.64
N GLU A 181 3.10 -16.40 -7.68
CA GLU A 181 4.13 -16.93 -6.79
C GLU A 181 3.78 -16.68 -5.31
N LEU A 182 3.37 -15.45 -4.97
CA LEU A 182 2.96 -15.09 -3.64
C LEU A 182 1.77 -15.95 -3.15
N THR A 183 0.73 -16.07 -3.96
CA THR A 183 -0.45 -16.87 -3.59
C THR A 183 -0.13 -18.37 -3.48
N ASP A 184 0.75 -18.90 -4.31
CA ASP A 184 1.21 -20.31 -4.22
C ASP A 184 1.97 -20.54 -2.89
N LYS A 185 2.86 -19.62 -2.50
CA LYS A 185 3.59 -19.71 -1.21
C LYS A 185 2.66 -19.53 0.00
N LEU A 186 1.73 -18.58 -0.06
CA LEU A 186 0.78 -18.33 1.02
C LEU A 186 -0.28 -19.43 1.16
N ALA A 187 -0.58 -20.20 0.10
CA ALA A 187 -1.49 -21.33 0.16
C ALA A 187 -0.98 -22.45 1.09
N ASP A 188 0.33 -22.62 1.16
CA ASP A 188 1.01 -23.59 2.00
C ASP A 188 1.52 -23.00 3.33
N TYR A 189 1.25 -21.72 3.58
CA TYR A 189 1.68 -21.05 4.81
C TYR A 189 0.93 -21.62 6.03
N PRO A 190 1.62 -21.85 7.18
CA PRO A 190 1.02 -22.59 8.29
C PRO A 190 -0.06 -21.83 9.07
N GLU A 191 -0.19 -20.55 8.85
CA GLU A 191 -1.18 -19.69 9.51
C GLU A 191 -2.30 -19.28 8.55
N ASP A 192 -3.43 -18.84 9.11
CA ASP A 192 -4.56 -18.30 8.36
C ASP A 192 -4.19 -16.95 7.75
N VAL A 193 -4.20 -16.84 6.42
CA VAL A 193 -3.83 -15.64 5.69
C VAL A 193 -5.01 -15.10 4.88
N VAL A 194 -5.26 -13.80 5.01
CA VAL A 194 -6.10 -13.02 4.09
C VAL A 194 -5.21 -12.06 3.30
N LEU A 195 -5.21 -12.18 1.98
CA LEU A 195 -4.52 -11.29 1.07
C LEU A 195 -5.52 -10.44 0.29
N VAL A 196 -5.39 -9.13 0.37
CA VAL A 196 -6.18 -8.18 -0.45
C VAL A 196 -5.28 -7.51 -1.46
N MET A 197 -5.62 -7.66 -2.72
CA MET A 197 -4.92 -7.05 -3.85
C MET A 197 -5.85 -6.05 -4.54
N TYR A 198 -5.36 -4.87 -4.84
CA TYR A 198 -6.15 -3.85 -5.53
C TYR A 198 -5.28 -2.89 -6.34
N GLY A 199 -5.85 -2.32 -7.40
CA GLY A 199 -5.24 -1.19 -8.09
C GLY A 199 -5.51 0.10 -7.31
N ASP A 200 -4.48 0.89 -7.04
CA ASP A 200 -4.57 2.14 -6.30
C ASP A 200 -5.04 3.32 -7.17
N HIS A 201 -4.83 3.25 -8.47
CA HIS A 201 -5.34 4.17 -9.50
C HIS A 201 -5.19 3.58 -10.90
N LEU A 202 -5.81 4.18 -11.90
CA LEU A 202 -5.57 3.86 -13.31
C LEU A 202 -4.18 4.31 -13.76
N PRO A 203 -3.59 3.68 -14.80
CA PRO A 203 -2.27 4.05 -15.30
C PRO A 203 -2.21 5.48 -15.85
N THR A 204 -1.01 6.06 -15.87
CA THR A 204 -0.73 7.42 -16.40
C THR A 204 -0.69 7.41 -17.93
N MET A 205 -1.79 7.04 -18.57
CA MET A 205 -1.96 6.94 -20.02
C MET A 205 -2.77 8.09 -20.63
N GLY A 206 -3.06 9.13 -19.84
CA GLY A 206 -3.91 10.23 -20.32
C GLY A 206 -5.36 9.83 -20.56
N LEU A 207 -5.83 8.76 -19.93
CA LEU A 207 -7.21 8.25 -20.10
C LEU A 207 -8.23 9.30 -19.72
N THR A 208 -9.28 9.40 -20.53
CA THR A 208 -10.46 10.23 -20.30
C THR A 208 -11.68 9.35 -19.99
N VAL A 209 -12.76 9.94 -19.54
CA VAL A 209 -14.01 9.20 -19.33
C VAL A 209 -14.55 8.57 -20.62
N GLU A 210 -14.19 9.12 -21.79
CA GLU A 210 -14.61 8.59 -23.08
C GLU A 210 -13.95 7.28 -23.45
N ASP A 211 -12.73 7.04 -22.94
CA ASP A 211 -11.96 5.82 -23.20
C ASP A 211 -12.45 4.63 -22.36
N LEU A 212 -13.21 4.88 -21.31
CA LEU A 212 -13.66 3.86 -20.39
C LEU A 212 -15.12 3.43 -20.63
N LYS A 213 -15.38 2.12 -20.57
CA LYS A 213 -16.74 1.57 -20.70
C LYS A 213 -17.69 2.07 -19.60
N ASN A 214 -17.18 2.20 -18.36
CA ASN A 214 -17.94 2.66 -17.20
C ASN A 214 -18.05 4.19 -17.09
N LYS A 215 -17.37 4.94 -17.97
CA LYS A 215 -17.31 6.41 -17.97
C LYS A 215 -16.88 7.02 -16.63
N TYR A 216 -16.04 6.30 -15.87
CA TYR A 216 -15.62 6.72 -14.55
C TYR A 216 -14.15 6.38 -14.29
N LEU A 217 -13.32 7.42 -14.07
CA LEU A 217 -11.87 7.30 -13.94
C LEU A 217 -11.40 6.83 -12.54
N PHE A 218 -12.20 7.07 -11.49
CA PHE A 218 -11.84 6.81 -10.10
C PHE A 218 -12.29 5.39 -9.67
N GLN A 219 -12.04 4.40 -10.51
CA GLN A 219 -12.43 3.03 -10.24
C GLN A 219 -11.36 2.07 -10.76
N THR A 220 -10.96 1.18 -9.88
CA THR A 220 -10.15 -0.01 -10.16
C THR A 220 -10.93 -1.25 -9.72
N GLU A 221 -10.22 -2.35 -9.46
CA GLU A 221 -10.78 -3.60 -8.96
C GLU A 221 -9.95 -4.10 -7.79
N TYR A 222 -10.58 -4.94 -6.95
CA TYR A 222 -9.87 -5.67 -5.92
C TYR A 222 -10.23 -7.15 -5.93
N VAL A 223 -9.33 -7.96 -5.38
CA VAL A 223 -9.55 -9.38 -5.06
C VAL A 223 -9.13 -9.59 -3.60
N MET A 224 -9.96 -10.31 -2.86
CA MET A 224 -9.64 -10.80 -1.51
C MET A 224 -9.48 -12.31 -1.60
N TRP A 225 -8.25 -12.76 -1.42
CA TRP A 225 -7.83 -14.15 -1.41
C TRP A 225 -7.58 -14.60 0.04
N ASP A 226 -7.74 -15.88 0.31
CA ASP A 226 -7.43 -16.50 1.61
C ASP A 226 -7.03 -17.97 1.44
N ASN A 227 -6.31 -18.53 2.42
CA ASN A 227 -5.91 -19.95 2.44
C ASN A 227 -6.77 -20.84 3.35
N PHE A 228 -7.78 -20.33 4.04
CA PHE A 228 -8.57 -21.05 5.02
C PHE A 228 -10.08 -21.15 4.71
N GLY A 229 -10.52 -20.61 3.59
CA GLY A 229 -11.88 -20.80 3.07
C GLY A 229 -12.93 -19.81 3.57
N LEU A 230 -12.59 -18.51 3.59
CA LEU A 230 -13.57 -17.44 3.82
C LEU A 230 -14.72 -17.52 2.83
N LYS A 231 -15.93 -17.36 3.33
CA LYS A 231 -17.11 -17.33 2.47
C LYS A 231 -17.01 -16.21 1.45
N LYS A 232 -17.08 -16.56 0.16
CA LYS A 232 -17.10 -15.60 -0.93
C LYS A 232 -18.23 -14.57 -0.78
N LYS A 233 -17.88 -13.30 -0.90
CA LYS A 233 -18.81 -12.16 -0.91
C LYS A 233 -18.29 -11.11 -1.91
N ASN A 234 -18.95 -10.98 -3.04
CA ASN A 234 -18.64 -9.95 -4.00
C ASN A 234 -19.38 -8.66 -3.63
N GLU A 235 -18.63 -7.57 -3.50
CA GLU A 235 -19.18 -6.27 -3.11
C GLU A 235 -18.31 -5.14 -3.70
N ASN A 236 -18.92 -4.04 -4.12
CA ASN A 236 -18.16 -2.87 -4.53
C ASN A 236 -17.82 -2.04 -3.29
N LEU A 237 -16.56 -1.64 -3.16
CA LEU A 237 -16.05 -0.89 -2.02
C LEU A 237 -15.36 0.39 -2.45
N ALA A 238 -15.39 1.40 -1.59
CA ALA A 238 -14.44 2.51 -1.67
C ALA A 238 -13.17 2.17 -0.87
N ALA A 239 -12.05 2.81 -1.21
CA ALA A 239 -10.77 2.56 -0.56
C ALA A 239 -10.85 2.71 0.97
N TYR A 240 -11.54 3.73 1.46
CA TYR A 240 -11.76 3.94 2.90
C TYR A 240 -12.66 2.89 3.59
N GLN A 241 -13.26 1.95 2.85
CA GLN A 241 -14.08 0.87 3.42
C GLN A 241 -13.33 -0.46 3.52
N MET A 242 -12.21 -0.60 2.82
CA MET A 242 -11.53 -1.89 2.64
C MET A 242 -11.08 -2.50 3.97
N ALA A 243 -10.32 -1.77 4.77
CA ALA A 243 -9.83 -2.33 6.04
C ALA A 243 -10.99 -2.73 6.97
N ALA A 244 -12.06 -1.95 7.00
CA ALA A 244 -13.25 -2.27 7.80
C ALA A 244 -13.95 -3.54 7.31
N GLU A 245 -14.04 -3.77 5.98
CA GLU A 245 -14.63 -5.00 5.43
C GLU A 245 -13.75 -6.22 5.74
N VAL A 246 -12.43 -6.10 5.56
CA VAL A 246 -11.50 -7.21 5.91
C VAL A 246 -11.63 -7.57 7.39
N MET A 247 -11.58 -6.58 8.28
CA MET A 247 -11.71 -6.77 9.72
C MET A 247 -13.06 -7.44 10.07
N ASP A 248 -14.18 -6.97 9.49
CA ASP A 248 -15.50 -7.57 9.71
C ASP A 248 -15.54 -9.05 9.30
N ARG A 249 -14.91 -9.38 8.19
CA ARG A 249 -14.85 -10.73 7.65
C ARG A 249 -14.08 -11.73 8.51
N VAL A 250 -13.07 -11.23 9.23
CA VAL A 250 -12.28 -12.04 10.19
C VAL A 250 -12.71 -11.86 11.65
N GLY A 251 -13.87 -11.20 11.88
CA GLY A 251 -14.46 -11.06 13.20
C GLY A 251 -13.81 -9.98 14.07
N ILE A 252 -13.11 -9.04 13.50
CA ILE A 252 -12.50 -7.89 14.21
C ILE A 252 -13.44 -6.69 14.14
N HIS A 253 -13.92 -6.23 15.29
CA HIS A 253 -14.87 -5.12 15.45
C HIS A 253 -14.31 -4.04 16.37
N GLU A 254 -13.09 -3.59 16.11
CA GLU A 254 -12.36 -2.60 16.87
C GLU A 254 -12.09 -1.34 16.06
N GLY A 255 -11.65 -0.26 16.74
CA GLY A 255 -11.47 1.06 16.16
C GLY A 255 -12.77 1.85 16.03
N THR A 256 -12.67 3.16 16.01
CA THR A 256 -13.83 4.07 15.92
C THR A 256 -14.33 4.18 14.48
N VAL A 257 -13.41 4.43 13.55
CA VAL A 257 -13.72 4.60 12.11
C VAL A 257 -14.13 3.26 11.49
N PHE A 258 -13.41 2.17 11.79
CA PHE A 258 -13.71 0.85 11.20
C PHE A 258 -15.05 0.30 11.69
N ARG A 259 -15.35 0.41 12.99
CA ARG A 259 -16.67 0.04 13.51
C ARG A 259 -17.79 0.93 12.95
N TYR A 260 -17.50 2.20 12.71
CA TYR A 260 -18.44 3.09 12.05
C TYR A 260 -18.80 2.57 10.65
N HIS A 261 -17.82 2.20 9.81
CA HIS A 261 -18.07 1.61 8.51
C HIS A 261 -18.87 0.31 8.59
N GLN A 262 -18.48 -0.60 9.48
CA GLN A 262 -19.16 -1.88 9.66
C GLN A 262 -20.65 -1.68 10.03
N ALA A 263 -20.96 -0.74 10.91
CA ALA A 263 -22.30 -0.52 11.42
C ALA A 263 -23.16 0.42 10.55
N ARG A 264 -22.57 1.35 9.80
CA ARG A 264 -23.28 2.50 9.24
C ARG A 264 -23.21 2.64 7.72
N ARG A 265 -22.35 1.90 7.01
CA ARG A 265 -22.14 2.10 5.55
C ARG A 265 -23.41 2.05 4.69
N ASN A 266 -24.46 1.39 5.16
CA ASN A 266 -25.75 1.28 4.45
C ASN A 266 -26.82 2.27 4.98
N THR A 267 -26.45 3.23 5.84
CA THR A 267 -27.40 4.21 6.38
C THR A 267 -27.45 5.48 5.53
N ARG A 268 -28.57 6.19 5.61
CA ARG A 268 -28.80 7.42 4.82
C ARG A 268 -27.76 8.52 5.10
N ASN A 269 -27.32 8.64 6.35
CA ASN A 269 -26.43 9.72 6.77
C ASN A 269 -24.95 9.33 6.74
N TYR A 270 -24.63 8.16 6.20
CA TYR A 270 -23.29 7.61 6.24
C TYR A 270 -22.18 8.58 5.87
N GLN A 271 -22.32 9.31 4.76
CA GLN A 271 -21.28 10.23 4.29
C GLN A 271 -21.12 11.46 5.21
N VAL A 272 -22.23 12.01 5.66
CA VAL A 272 -22.23 13.22 6.53
C VAL A 272 -21.68 12.91 7.92
N ASP A 273 -22.05 11.76 8.45
CA ASP A 273 -21.56 11.33 9.76
C ASP A 273 -20.06 10.95 9.67
N LEU A 274 -19.61 10.36 8.54
CA LEU A 274 -18.18 10.06 8.30
C LEU A 274 -17.36 11.35 8.22
N GLU A 275 -17.85 12.36 7.50
CA GLU A 275 -17.20 13.68 7.42
C GLU A 275 -17.03 14.30 8.81
N THR A 276 -18.09 14.26 9.62
CA THR A 276 -18.05 14.78 10.98
C THR A 276 -17.06 14.03 11.86
N LEU A 277 -17.08 12.70 11.79
CA LEU A 277 -16.15 11.85 12.53
C LEU A 277 -14.70 12.11 12.12
N GLN A 278 -14.42 12.14 10.83
CA GLN A 278 -13.07 12.40 10.30
C GLN A 278 -12.57 13.79 10.72
N TYR A 279 -13.44 14.82 10.64
CA TYR A 279 -13.09 16.16 11.09
C TYR A 279 -12.74 16.18 12.58
N ASP A 280 -13.55 15.54 13.42
CA ASP A 280 -13.28 15.47 14.85
C ASP A 280 -11.94 14.80 15.17
N LEU A 281 -11.63 13.71 14.47
CA LEU A 281 -10.41 12.95 14.70
C LEU A 281 -9.13 13.67 14.22
N LEU A 282 -9.19 14.40 13.12
CA LEU A 282 -8.02 15.04 12.50
C LEU A 282 -7.83 16.49 12.94
N TYR A 283 -8.90 17.28 12.97
CA TYR A 283 -8.86 18.73 13.15
C TYR A 283 -9.66 19.23 14.34
N GLY A 284 -10.59 18.41 14.84
CA GLY A 284 -11.51 18.76 15.91
C GLY A 284 -10.89 18.59 17.30
N LYS A 285 -11.76 18.49 18.29
CA LYS A 285 -11.39 18.29 19.69
C LYS A 285 -11.25 16.83 20.07
N ARG A 286 -11.42 15.93 19.12
CA ARG A 286 -11.28 14.46 19.29
C ARG A 286 -12.22 13.89 20.36
N TYR A 287 -13.42 14.44 20.45
CA TYR A 287 -14.44 13.94 21.38
C TYR A 287 -14.76 12.45 21.16
N SER A 288 -14.54 11.96 19.94
CA SER A 288 -14.68 10.55 19.60
C SER A 288 -13.72 9.63 20.39
N TYR A 289 -12.64 10.18 20.96
CA TYR A 289 -11.72 9.46 21.87
C TYR A 289 -12.01 9.69 23.35
N GLY A 290 -13.11 10.35 23.68
CA GLY A 290 -13.51 10.63 25.04
C GLY A 290 -13.34 12.10 25.46
N GLU A 291 -13.67 12.40 26.74
CA GLU A 291 -13.72 13.78 27.26
C GLU A 291 -12.37 14.50 27.22
N SER A 292 -11.25 13.80 27.34
CA SER A 292 -9.91 14.41 27.30
C SER A 292 -9.53 14.96 25.92
N GLY A 293 -10.12 14.42 24.83
CA GLY A 293 -9.73 14.75 23.46
C GLY A 293 -8.30 14.34 23.11
N GLU A 294 -7.64 13.53 23.93
CA GLU A 294 -6.31 13.01 23.66
C GLU A 294 -6.40 11.81 22.72
N SER A 295 -5.54 11.80 21.70
CA SER A 295 -5.43 10.63 20.82
C SER A 295 -4.86 9.45 21.61
N PRO A 296 -5.50 8.27 21.57
CA PRO A 296 -4.92 7.07 22.16
C PRO A 296 -3.73 6.52 21.34
N TYR A 297 -3.49 7.07 20.15
CA TYR A 297 -2.48 6.62 19.20
C TYR A 297 -1.24 7.50 19.32
N LEU A 298 -0.14 6.92 19.79
CA LEU A 298 1.15 7.57 19.90
C LEU A 298 2.03 7.21 18.71
N ARG A 299 2.85 8.16 18.24
CA ARG A 299 3.82 7.91 17.18
C ARG A 299 4.65 6.67 17.50
N THR A 300 4.66 5.72 16.59
CA THR A 300 5.40 4.46 16.74
C THR A 300 6.91 4.70 16.59
N ARG A 301 7.71 4.01 17.37
CA ARG A 301 9.14 3.91 17.13
C ARG A 301 9.39 2.86 16.03
N MET A 302 9.11 3.27 14.79
CA MET A 302 9.25 2.40 13.63
C MET A 302 10.73 2.09 13.34
N ARG A 303 11.01 0.83 13.04
CA ARG A 303 12.31 0.35 12.56
C ARG A 303 12.31 0.28 11.03
N MET A 304 13.44 0.64 10.42
CA MET A 304 13.66 0.41 8.99
C MET A 304 14.22 -1.00 8.79
N GLY A 305 13.60 -1.76 7.88
CA GLY A 305 13.89 -3.19 7.70
C GLY A 305 13.32 -4.05 8.83
N ILE A 306 13.42 -5.39 8.66
CA ILE A 306 12.86 -6.37 9.61
C ILE A 306 13.88 -6.80 10.63
N TYR A 307 15.13 -6.96 10.21
CA TYR A 307 16.22 -7.43 11.06
C TYR A 307 17.07 -6.28 11.59
N ASP A 308 17.63 -6.46 12.77
CA ASP A 308 18.62 -5.53 13.29
C ASP A 308 19.87 -5.58 12.42
N VAL A 309 20.34 -4.41 12.01
CA VAL A 309 21.56 -4.26 11.25
C VAL A 309 22.73 -4.43 12.20
N THR A 310 23.51 -5.49 12.03
CA THR A 310 24.80 -5.67 12.73
C THR A 310 25.94 -5.23 11.81
N LEU A 311 26.80 -4.36 12.32
CA LEU A 311 28.04 -3.98 11.64
C LEU A 311 29.12 -5.03 11.99
N ASP A 312 29.50 -5.84 11.00
CA ASP A 312 30.57 -6.83 11.18
C ASP A 312 31.96 -6.18 11.27
N SER A 313 32.16 -5.10 10.52
CA SER A 313 33.39 -4.29 10.62
C SER A 313 33.17 -2.87 10.14
N ILE A 314 33.84 -1.92 10.78
CA ILE A 314 33.96 -0.54 10.32
C ILE A 314 35.39 -0.26 9.96
N GLN A 315 35.69 0.06 8.71
CA GLN A 315 36.99 0.59 8.27
C GLN A 315 36.85 2.09 8.03
N CYS A 316 37.67 2.86 8.73
CA CYS A 316 37.84 4.27 8.45
C CYS A 316 39.00 4.41 7.44
N ILE A 317 38.68 4.85 6.23
CA ILE A 317 39.67 5.15 5.19
C ILE A 317 39.83 6.67 5.16
N SER A 318 41.05 7.17 5.44
CA SER A 318 41.39 8.57 5.28
C SER A 318 42.06 8.78 3.93
N GLU A 319 41.61 9.76 3.16
CA GLU A 319 42.27 10.20 1.93
C GLU A 319 43.10 11.46 2.18
N ALA A 320 44.04 11.73 1.28
CA ALA A 320 45.02 12.81 1.42
C ALA A 320 44.43 14.23 1.48
N ASP A 321 43.17 14.39 1.14
CA ASP A 321 42.43 15.66 1.20
C ASP A 321 41.60 15.87 2.49
N HIS A 322 41.83 15.02 3.51
CA HIS A 322 41.07 14.98 4.76
C HIS A 322 39.60 14.55 4.62
N THR A 323 39.22 13.92 3.51
CA THR A 323 37.91 13.29 3.35
C THR A 323 37.96 11.89 3.98
N TYR A 324 36.98 11.58 4.85
CA TYR A 324 36.91 10.31 5.54
C TYR A 324 35.69 9.53 5.05
N TYR A 325 35.90 8.30 4.62
CA TYR A 325 34.85 7.34 4.28
C TYR A 325 34.75 6.28 5.35
N ILE A 326 33.53 6.00 5.77
CA ILE A 326 33.26 4.84 6.62
C ILE A 326 32.74 3.73 5.71
N LYS A 327 33.51 2.65 5.56
CA LYS A 327 33.08 1.45 4.85
C LYS A 327 32.70 0.40 5.88
N GLY A 328 31.45 0.01 5.92
CA GLY A 328 30.92 -1.06 6.75
C GLY A 328 30.40 -2.21 5.88
N CYS A 329 30.49 -3.44 6.37
CA CYS A 329 29.75 -4.56 5.83
C CYS A 329 28.53 -4.77 6.73
N LEU A 330 27.33 -4.75 6.12
CA LEU A 330 26.09 -5.10 6.79
C LEU A 330 25.88 -6.60 6.61
N LEU A 331 25.72 -7.33 7.70
CA LEU A 331 25.22 -8.69 7.68
C LEU A 331 23.71 -8.61 7.97
N TYR A 332 22.92 -9.12 7.05
CA TYR A 332 21.49 -9.31 7.20
C TYR A 332 21.21 -10.68 7.77
#